data_9fe7590bf22e2619353bd25420fa1939
#
_entry.id   9fe7590bf22e2619353bd25420fa1939
#
_cell.length_a   1.000
_cell.length_b   1.000
_cell.length_c   1.000
_cell.angle_alpha   90.00
_cell.angle_beta   90.00
_cell.angle_gamma   90.00
#
_symmetry.space_group_name_H-M   'P 1'
#
loop_
_entity.id
_entity.type
_entity.pdbx_description
1 polymer ?
#
loop_
_entity_poly.entity_id
_entity_poly.type
_entity_poly.pdbx_seq_one_letter_code
_entity_poly.pdbx_strand_id
1 'polypeptide(L)'
;MEKLKRNTLKKLLVLLVSSIAKVSYSNGNPYRDRFQSYRQTFRIEPNPIETKRIINNIIGEKKITKNLVDLQVPDTVEDGNVVPLTFKINCSMKKDDYPKKVHVLALENPFPEVAIYEFFPENGSAEVSFRCRMRTSSFIMIIAEMNDGRIGKEKKYVDVMLGACS
;
A
#
# COMPACT_ATOMS: atom_id res chain seq x y z
N MET A 1 -9.71 70.02 -9.08
CA MET A 1 -9.43 68.87 -9.99
C MET A 1 -8.29 67.96 -9.52
N GLU A 2 -7.24 68.40 -8.88
CA GLU A 2 -6.12 67.57 -8.43
C GLU A 2 -6.44 66.55 -7.31
N LYS A 3 -7.27 66.95 -6.33
CA LYS A 3 -7.68 66.00 -5.24
C LYS A 3 -8.47 64.79 -5.75
N LEU A 4 -9.26 64.95 -6.83
CA LEU A 4 -10.04 63.85 -7.42
C LEU A 4 -9.12 62.86 -8.15
N LYS A 5 -8.13 63.34 -8.91
CA LYS A 5 -7.13 62.52 -9.58
C LYS A 5 -6.28 61.71 -8.61
N ARG A 6 -5.89 62.33 -7.47
CA ARG A 6 -5.10 61.65 -6.43
C ARG A 6 -5.86 60.56 -5.70
N ASN A 7 -7.18 60.72 -5.50
CA ASN A 7 -8.03 59.70 -4.86
C ASN A 7 -8.33 58.53 -5.82
N THR A 8 -8.48 58.78 -7.11
CA THR A 8 -8.64 57.72 -8.11
C THR A 8 -7.36 56.93 -8.26
N LEU A 9 -6.19 57.55 -8.25
CA LEU A 9 -4.89 56.88 -8.30
C LEU A 9 -4.67 55.97 -7.08
N LYS A 10 -5.03 56.43 -5.88
CA LYS A 10 -4.92 55.63 -4.65
C LYS A 10 -5.87 54.40 -4.68
N LYS A 11 -7.09 54.54 -5.19
CA LYS A 11 -8.05 53.46 -5.35
C LYS A 11 -7.56 52.42 -6.38
N LEU A 12 -6.93 52.86 -7.47
CA LEU A 12 -6.35 52.00 -8.49
C LEU A 12 -5.14 51.22 -7.93
N LEU A 13 -4.30 51.89 -7.11
CA LEU A 13 -3.15 51.24 -6.47
C LEU A 13 -3.58 50.17 -5.46
N VAL A 14 -4.62 50.43 -4.68
CA VAL A 14 -5.19 49.42 -3.74
C VAL A 14 -5.78 48.23 -4.46
N LEU A 15 -6.45 48.45 -5.59
CA LEU A 15 -6.97 47.34 -6.44
C LEU A 15 -5.84 46.49 -7.07
N LEU A 16 -4.75 47.12 -7.49
CA LEU A 16 -3.58 46.43 -8.03
C LEU A 16 -2.86 45.60 -6.95
N VAL A 17 -2.68 46.14 -5.75
CA VAL A 17 -2.07 45.40 -4.63
C VAL A 17 -2.95 44.24 -4.17
N SER A 18 -4.27 44.40 -4.16
CA SER A 18 -5.19 43.32 -3.78
C SER A 18 -5.25 42.18 -4.81
N SER A 19 -4.96 42.48 -6.09
CA SER A 19 -4.89 41.42 -7.14
C SER A 19 -3.56 40.63 -7.08
N ILE A 20 -2.48 41.25 -6.64
CA ILE A 20 -1.18 40.58 -6.45
C ILE A 20 -1.17 39.72 -5.17
N ALA A 21 -1.87 40.15 -4.12
CA ALA A 21 -1.96 39.42 -2.86
C ALA A 21 -2.74 38.08 -2.99
N LYS A 22 -3.47 37.85 -4.07
CA LYS A 22 -4.15 36.57 -4.31
C LYS A 22 -3.30 35.47 -4.94
N VAL A 23 -2.05 35.74 -5.27
CA VAL A 23 -1.16 34.78 -5.95
C VAL A 23 -0.21 34.05 -5.00
N SER A 24 -0.31 34.28 -3.70
CA SER A 24 0.53 33.58 -2.73
C SER A 24 -0.25 32.53 -1.94
N TYR A 25 -0.99 31.67 -2.61
CA TYR A 25 -1.20 30.34 -2.06
C TYR A 25 0.08 29.56 -2.30
N SER A 26 0.90 29.49 -1.26
CA SER A 26 2.01 28.58 -1.17
C SER A 26 1.52 27.20 -1.59
N ASN A 27 2.02 26.71 -2.72
CA ASN A 27 1.94 25.30 -3.02
C ASN A 27 2.50 24.57 -1.79
N GLY A 28 1.64 23.87 -1.06
CA GLY A 28 2.00 23.20 0.17
C GLY A 28 3.29 22.41 -0.05
N ASN A 29 4.18 22.42 0.93
CA ASN A 29 5.43 21.70 0.87
C ASN A 29 5.12 20.22 0.50
N PRO A 30 5.53 19.69 -0.67
CA PRO A 30 5.18 18.36 -1.11
C PRO A 30 5.63 17.26 -0.12
N TYR A 31 6.61 17.58 0.73
CA TYR A 31 7.01 16.71 1.83
C TYR A 31 6.00 16.73 2.98
N ARG A 32 5.37 17.87 3.26
CA ARG A 32 4.35 17.99 4.30
C ARG A 32 3.07 17.26 3.91
N ASP A 33 2.68 17.31 2.65
CA ASP A 33 1.51 16.62 2.14
C ASP A 33 1.72 15.10 2.13
N ARG A 34 2.94 14.60 1.89
CA ARG A 34 3.27 13.17 2.05
C ARG A 34 3.12 12.71 3.50
N PHE A 35 3.58 13.49 4.46
CA PHE A 35 3.43 13.16 5.88
C PHE A 35 1.97 13.25 6.35
N GLN A 36 1.19 14.19 5.83
CA GLN A 36 -0.23 14.30 6.15
C GLN A 36 -1.04 13.16 5.48
N SER A 37 -0.74 12.79 4.25
CA SER A 37 -1.36 11.65 3.58
C SER A 37 -1.02 10.35 4.31
N TYR A 38 0.22 10.19 4.79
CA TYR A 38 0.63 9.05 5.59
C TYR A 38 -0.16 8.95 6.91
N ARG A 39 -0.36 10.08 7.62
CA ARG A 39 -1.18 10.11 8.84
C ARG A 39 -2.67 9.90 8.56
N GLN A 40 -3.17 10.32 7.41
CA GLN A 40 -4.56 10.08 7.00
C GLN A 40 -4.81 8.62 6.62
N THR A 41 -3.83 7.93 6.03
CA THR A 41 -3.93 6.51 5.67
C THR A 41 -4.19 5.62 6.88
N PHE A 42 -3.63 5.94 8.03
CA PHE A 42 -3.86 5.18 9.28
C PHE A 42 -5.21 5.44 9.95
N ARG A 43 -5.92 6.49 9.54
CA ARG A 43 -7.30 6.78 10.02
C ARG A 43 -8.38 6.16 9.14
N ILE A 44 -8.00 5.65 7.97
CA ILE A 44 -8.94 4.97 7.07
C ILE A 44 -9.24 3.59 7.68
N GLU A 45 -10.52 3.31 7.89
CA GLU A 45 -10.95 2.00 8.35
C GLU A 45 -10.77 0.95 7.25
N PRO A 46 -10.42 -0.30 7.60
CA PRO A 46 -10.37 -1.40 6.65
C PRO A 46 -11.72 -1.58 5.95
N ASN A 47 -11.69 -1.77 4.64
CA ASN A 47 -12.87 -2.05 3.86
C ASN A 47 -12.91 -3.51 3.40
N PRO A 48 -13.69 -4.38 4.05
CA PRO A 48 -13.76 -5.81 3.70
C PRO A 48 -14.25 -6.07 2.27
N ILE A 49 -15.06 -5.17 1.72
CA ILE A 49 -15.56 -5.28 0.34
C ILE A 49 -14.41 -5.05 -0.64
N GLU A 50 -13.60 -4.04 -0.38
CA GLU A 50 -12.43 -3.72 -1.20
C GLU A 50 -11.38 -4.84 -1.11
N THR A 51 -11.12 -5.36 0.09
CA THR A 51 -10.23 -6.51 0.30
C THR A 51 -10.68 -7.73 -0.51
N LYS A 52 -11.99 -8.06 -0.48
CA LYS A 52 -12.55 -9.14 -1.30
C LYS A 52 -12.42 -8.86 -2.80
N ARG A 53 -12.65 -7.61 -3.22
CA ARG A 53 -12.51 -7.19 -4.61
C ARG A 53 -11.09 -7.39 -5.12
N ILE A 54 -10.09 -6.98 -4.34
CA ILE A 54 -8.66 -7.17 -4.68
C ILE A 54 -8.34 -8.66 -4.82
N ILE A 55 -8.72 -9.49 -3.85
CA ILE A 55 -8.50 -10.93 -3.89
C ILE A 55 -9.16 -11.56 -5.12
N ASN A 56 -10.40 -11.20 -5.41
CA ASN A 56 -11.13 -11.73 -6.55
C ASN A 56 -10.52 -11.28 -7.88
N ASN A 57 -10.03 -10.05 -7.97
CA ASN A 57 -9.35 -9.55 -9.17
C ASN A 57 -8.05 -10.31 -9.46
N ILE A 58 -7.30 -10.71 -8.41
CA ILE A 58 -6.05 -11.47 -8.57
C ILE A 58 -6.35 -12.92 -8.93
N ILE A 59 -7.26 -13.57 -8.20
CA ILE A 59 -7.57 -14.99 -8.38
C ILE A 59 -8.42 -15.20 -9.63
N GLY A 60 -9.49 -14.40 -9.81
CA GLY A 60 -10.46 -14.58 -10.89
C GLY A 60 -11.05 -15.99 -10.89
N GLU A 61 -11.13 -16.59 -12.07
CA GLU A 61 -11.57 -17.97 -12.30
C GLU A 61 -10.41 -18.97 -12.36
N LYS A 62 -9.19 -18.54 -12.00
CA LYS A 62 -8.00 -19.37 -12.11
C LYS A 62 -8.01 -20.48 -11.06
N LYS A 63 -7.46 -21.64 -11.42
CA LYS A 63 -7.37 -22.80 -10.54
C LYS A 63 -6.33 -22.59 -9.43
N ILE A 64 -6.76 -22.71 -8.19
CA ILE A 64 -5.87 -22.65 -7.03
C ILE A 64 -5.13 -23.97 -6.88
N THR A 65 -3.80 -23.90 -6.85
CA THR A 65 -2.90 -25.03 -6.63
C THR A 65 -2.50 -25.07 -5.16
N LYS A 66 -2.72 -26.20 -4.52
CA LYS A 66 -2.33 -26.41 -3.11
C LYS A 66 -0.81 -26.59 -3.00
N ASN A 67 -0.25 -26.26 -1.83
CA ASN A 67 1.17 -26.46 -1.49
C ASN A 67 2.17 -25.72 -2.41
N LEU A 68 1.68 -24.74 -3.19
CA LEU A 68 2.54 -23.92 -4.04
C LEU A 68 3.23 -22.80 -3.24
N VAL A 69 2.59 -22.30 -2.21
CA VAL A 69 3.09 -21.24 -1.34
C VAL A 69 3.39 -21.81 0.03
N ASP A 70 4.59 -21.56 0.55
CA ASP A 70 4.94 -21.74 1.96
C ASP A 70 5.00 -20.36 2.61
N LEU A 71 4.28 -20.17 3.71
CA LEU A 71 4.20 -18.92 4.44
C LEU A 71 4.61 -19.15 5.90
N GLN A 72 5.65 -18.45 6.31
CA GLN A 72 6.17 -18.47 7.67
C GLN A 72 5.96 -17.09 8.31
N VAL A 73 5.15 -17.04 9.33
CA VAL A 73 4.90 -15.88 10.20
C VAL A 73 4.77 -16.38 11.64
N PRO A 74 5.16 -15.58 12.64
CA PRO A 74 4.89 -15.92 14.04
C PRO A 74 3.37 -15.91 14.30
N ASP A 75 2.92 -16.76 15.19
CA ASP A 75 1.51 -16.82 15.61
C ASP A 75 1.12 -15.56 16.39
N THR A 76 2.07 -14.99 17.16
CA THR A 76 1.87 -13.78 17.98
C THR A 76 3.05 -12.83 17.80
N VAL A 77 2.77 -11.53 17.71
CA VAL A 77 3.76 -10.45 17.68
C VAL A 77 3.40 -9.38 18.71
N GLU A 78 4.41 -8.82 19.37
CA GLU A 78 4.21 -7.76 20.37
C GLU A 78 3.85 -6.42 19.71
N ASP A 79 4.52 -6.09 18.60
CA ASP A 79 4.37 -4.82 17.89
C ASP A 79 3.95 -5.02 16.43
N GLY A 80 2.75 -4.57 16.12
CA GLY A 80 2.20 -4.59 14.75
C GLY A 80 2.96 -3.70 13.75
N ASN A 81 3.85 -2.81 14.20
CA ASN A 81 4.68 -2.04 13.28
C ASN A 81 5.77 -2.88 12.61
N VAL A 82 6.15 -4.03 13.21
CA VAL A 82 7.31 -4.82 12.78
C VAL A 82 6.96 -6.30 12.81
N VAL A 83 6.07 -6.73 11.95
CA VAL A 83 5.66 -8.14 11.80
C VAL A 83 6.58 -8.82 10.79
N PRO A 84 7.47 -9.75 11.24
CA PRO A 84 8.34 -10.48 10.34
C PRO A 84 7.55 -11.55 9.59
N LEU A 85 7.81 -11.70 8.31
CA LEU A 85 7.27 -12.79 7.51
C LEU A 85 8.27 -13.26 6.46
N THR A 86 8.20 -14.53 6.13
CA THR A 86 8.92 -15.16 5.03
C THR A 86 7.93 -15.94 4.20
N PHE A 87 8.00 -15.78 2.90
CA PHE A 87 7.28 -16.66 1.99
C PHE A 87 8.23 -17.28 0.97
N LYS A 88 7.88 -18.47 0.53
CA LYS A 88 8.57 -19.21 -0.51
C LYS A 88 7.56 -19.81 -1.47
N ILE A 89 7.85 -19.71 -2.76
CA ILE A 89 7.06 -20.34 -3.81
C ILE A 89 7.77 -21.60 -4.25
N ASN A 90 7.06 -22.73 -4.14
CA ASN A 90 7.57 -24.06 -4.48
C ASN A 90 7.47 -24.28 -5.99
N CYS A 91 8.49 -23.83 -6.72
CA CYS A 91 8.60 -23.93 -8.17
C CYS A 91 10.07 -24.17 -8.57
N SER A 92 10.30 -24.53 -9.82
CA SER A 92 11.63 -24.85 -10.32
C SER A 92 12.43 -23.63 -10.78
N MET A 93 11.81 -22.44 -10.82
CA MET A 93 12.38 -21.19 -11.35
C MET A 93 12.91 -21.30 -12.80
N LYS A 94 12.29 -22.20 -13.59
CA LYS A 94 12.56 -22.32 -15.03
C LYS A 94 11.63 -21.38 -15.81
N LYS A 95 11.94 -21.15 -17.10
CA LYS A 95 11.15 -20.26 -17.98
C LYS A 95 9.66 -20.60 -18.06
N ASP A 96 9.31 -21.86 -17.85
CA ASP A 96 7.95 -22.39 -17.88
C ASP A 96 7.32 -22.58 -16.50
N ASP A 97 8.09 -22.41 -15.41
CA ASP A 97 7.62 -22.67 -14.04
C ASP A 97 8.27 -21.68 -13.04
N TYR A 98 7.74 -20.46 -13.00
CA TYR A 98 8.13 -19.41 -12.05
C TYR A 98 6.93 -18.51 -11.73
N PRO A 99 6.89 -17.85 -10.56
CA PRO A 99 5.86 -16.88 -10.26
C PRO A 99 6.16 -15.56 -10.99
N LYS A 100 5.19 -15.04 -11.74
CA LYS A 100 5.29 -13.71 -12.33
C LYS A 100 5.12 -12.63 -11.29
N LYS A 101 4.11 -12.81 -10.42
CA LYS A 101 3.77 -11.86 -9.36
C LYS A 101 3.42 -12.61 -8.08
N VAL A 102 3.84 -12.06 -6.97
CA VAL A 102 3.43 -12.52 -5.65
C VAL A 102 2.88 -11.33 -4.87
N HIS A 103 1.60 -11.41 -4.54
CA HIS A 103 0.89 -10.40 -3.77
C HIS A 103 0.92 -10.75 -2.29
N VAL A 104 1.29 -9.80 -1.46
CA VAL A 104 1.26 -9.91 -0.01
C VAL A 104 0.14 -9.03 0.52
N LEU A 105 -0.80 -9.63 1.24
CA LEU A 105 -2.00 -8.98 1.75
C LEU A 105 -2.06 -9.11 3.27
N ALA A 106 -2.30 -7.99 3.97
CA ALA A 106 -2.71 -7.96 5.38
C ALA A 106 -4.17 -7.52 5.42
N LEU A 107 -5.09 -8.45 5.71
CA LEU A 107 -6.50 -8.31 5.34
C LEU A 107 -7.26 -7.21 6.09
N GLU A 108 -6.84 -6.87 7.32
CA GLU A 108 -7.44 -5.83 8.15
C GLU A 108 -6.65 -4.50 8.13
N ASN A 109 -5.73 -4.36 7.16
CA ASN A 109 -5.10 -3.07 6.93
C ASN A 109 -6.01 -2.17 6.09
N PRO A 110 -5.94 -0.84 6.27
CA PRO A 110 -6.65 0.13 5.41
C PRO A 110 -6.33 -0.05 3.92
N PHE A 111 -5.08 -0.40 3.63
CA PHE A 111 -4.60 -0.85 2.33
C PHE A 111 -4.15 -2.29 2.48
N PRO A 112 -4.98 -3.25 2.08
CA PRO A 112 -4.69 -4.66 2.34
C PRO A 112 -3.51 -5.19 1.53
N GLU A 113 -3.25 -4.66 0.32
CA GLU A 113 -2.09 -5.04 -0.49
C GLU A 113 -0.83 -4.32 0.00
N VAL A 114 -0.02 -5.04 0.79
CA VAL A 114 1.17 -4.51 1.46
C VAL A 114 2.36 -4.43 0.51
N ALA A 115 2.51 -5.44 -0.35
CA ALA A 115 3.59 -5.53 -1.31
C ALA A 115 3.23 -6.40 -2.50
N ILE A 116 3.87 -6.12 -3.64
CA ILE A 116 3.87 -6.96 -4.84
C ILE A 116 5.32 -7.23 -5.19
N TYR A 117 5.66 -8.49 -5.38
CA TYR A 117 6.97 -8.92 -5.85
C TYR A 117 6.85 -9.49 -7.25
N GLU A 118 7.71 -9.08 -8.15
CA GLU A 118 7.85 -9.65 -9.48
C GLU A 118 9.12 -10.50 -9.52
N PHE A 119 9.00 -11.71 -10.05
CA PHE A 119 10.10 -12.65 -10.15
C PHE A 119 10.39 -12.97 -11.61
N PHE A 120 11.64 -13.35 -11.83
CA PHE A 120 12.15 -13.80 -13.12
C PHE A 120 12.93 -15.10 -12.89
N PRO A 121 13.05 -15.97 -13.91
CA PRO A 121 13.82 -17.21 -13.79
C PRO A 121 15.24 -16.99 -13.30
N GLU A 122 15.84 -15.85 -13.64
CA GLU A 122 17.22 -15.47 -13.30
C GLU A 122 17.42 -15.24 -11.79
N ASN A 123 16.33 -15.04 -11.03
CA ASN A 123 16.42 -14.92 -9.56
C ASN A 123 16.84 -16.23 -8.89
N GLY A 124 16.65 -17.38 -9.53
CA GLY A 124 17.03 -18.70 -9.04
C GLY A 124 16.18 -19.22 -7.87
N SER A 125 15.54 -18.35 -7.11
CA SER A 125 14.63 -18.68 -6.00
C SER A 125 13.53 -17.62 -5.89
N ALA A 126 12.33 -18.05 -5.54
CA ALA A 126 11.21 -17.18 -5.22
C ALA A 126 10.91 -17.21 -3.71
N GLU A 127 11.87 -16.74 -2.94
CA GLU A 127 11.81 -16.65 -1.49
C GLU A 127 12.14 -15.23 -1.04
N VAL A 128 11.30 -14.66 -0.16
CA VAL A 128 11.49 -13.30 0.37
C VAL A 128 11.18 -13.28 1.85
N SER A 129 12.10 -12.69 2.62
CA SER A 129 11.92 -12.38 4.03
C SER A 129 11.88 -10.88 4.21
N PHE A 130 10.85 -10.35 4.84
CA PHE A 130 10.74 -8.93 5.13
C PHE A 130 9.85 -8.68 6.35
N ARG A 131 9.64 -7.41 6.68
CA ARG A 131 8.77 -6.98 7.75
C ARG A 131 7.66 -6.10 7.20
N CYS A 132 6.44 -6.37 7.63
CA CYS A 132 5.29 -5.53 7.27
C CYS A 132 4.65 -4.92 8.52
N ARG A 133 3.70 -4.02 8.27
CA ARG A 133 2.86 -3.45 9.32
C ARG A 133 1.49 -4.10 9.30
N MET A 134 0.98 -4.43 10.49
CA MET A 134 -0.39 -4.87 10.70
C MET A 134 -1.08 -3.91 11.67
N ARG A 135 -2.24 -3.41 11.27
CA ARG A 135 -3.02 -2.52 12.13
C ARG A 135 -3.55 -3.23 13.37
N THR A 136 -3.95 -4.47 13.21
CA THR A 136 -4.55 -5.29 14.27
C THR A 136 -4.31 -6.77 13.96
N SER A 137 -4.64 -7.63 14.91
CA SER A 137 -4.66 -9.08 14.73
C SER A 137 -5.51 -9.45 13.52
N SER A 138 -4.94 -10.14 12.55
CA SER A 138 -5.63 -10.51 11.31
C SER A 138 -4.89 -11.59 10.52
N PHE A 139 -5.44 -11.92 9.34
CA PHE A 139 -4.76 -12.82 8.41
C PHE A 139 -3.77 -12.06 7.52
N ILE A 140 -2.57 -12.62 7.39
CA ILE A 140 -1.66 -12.37 6.28
C ILE A 140 -1.95 -13.42 5.21
N MET A 141 -2.06 -12.98 3.96
CA MET A 141 -2.32 -13.84 2.81
C MET A 141 -1.28 -13.59 1.72
N ILE A 142 -0.74 -14.67 1.16
CA ILE A 142 0.11 -14.63 -0.02
C ILE A 142 -0.66 -15.23 -1.19
N ILE A 143 -0.61 -14.54 -2.33
CA ILE A 143 -1.17 -15.05 -3.60
C ILE A 143 -0.07 -14.97 -4.64
N ALA A 144 0.32 -16.12 -5.20
CA ALA A 144 1.32 -16.21 -6.25
C ALA A 144 0.64 -16.48 -7.60
N GLU A 145 0.90 -15.62 -8.57
CA GLU A 145 0.49 -15.80 -9.96
C GLU A 145 1.64 -16.42 -10.75
N MET A 146 1.49 -17.68 -11.15
CA MET A 146 2.48 -18.37 -11.95
C MET A 146 2.41 -17.96 -13.42
N ASN A 147 3.51 -18.13 -14.13
CA ASN A 147 3.59 -17.83 -15.58
C ASN A 147 2.71 -18.73 -16.45
N ASP A 148 2.39 -19.93 -15.98
CA ASP A 148 1.48 -20.88 -16.64
C ASP A 148 0.01 -20.68 -16.29
N GLY A 149 -0.33 -19.66 -15.51
CA GLY A 149 -1.69 -19.30 -15.10
C GLY A 149 -2.20 -20.01 -13.84
N ARG A 150 -1.41 -20.90 -13.23
CA ARG A 150 -1.75 -21.43 -11.89
C ARG A 150 -1.70 -20.31 -10.84
N ILE A 151 -2.50 -20.45 -9.79
CA ILE A 151 -2.50 -19.58 -8.61
C ILE A 151 -2.12 -20.41 -7.39
N GLY A 152 -1.11 -19.96 -6.66
CA GLY A 152 -0.84 -20.40 -5.29
C GLY A 152 -1.48 -19.44 -4.30
N LYS A 153 -2.04 -19.99 -3.21
CA LYS A 153 -2.60 -19.17 -2.15
C LYS A 153 -2.38 -19.83 -0.80
N GLU A 154 -1.86 -19.05 0.15
CA GLU A 154 -1.71 -19.46 1.54
C GLU A 154 -2.09 -18.28 2.45
N LYS A 155 -2.63 -18.58 3.64
CA LYS A 155 -2.95 -17.57 4.65
C LYS A 155 -2.68 -18.08 6.05
N LYS A 156 -2.16 -17.20 6.92
CA LYS A 156 -1.99 -17.47 8.35
C LYS A 156 -2.53 -16.32 9.18
N TYR A 157 -3.09 -16.64 10.32
CA TYR A 157 -3.52 -15.65 11.31
C TYR A 157 -2.32 -15.23 12.15
N VAL A 158 -2.24 -13.95 12.45
CA VAL A 158 -1.22 -13.37 13.33
C VAL A 158 -1.94 -12.58 14.42
N ASP A 159 -1.66 -12.90 15.64
CA ASP A 159 -2.14 -12.13 16.79
C ASP A 159 -1.17 -10.99 17.10
N VAL A 160 -1.70 -9.77 17.19
CA VAL A 160 -0.92 -8.54 17.39
C VAL A 160 -1.32 -7.91 18.71
N MET A 161 -0.41 -7.89 19.68
CA MET A 161 -0.68 -7.37 21.02
C MET A 161 -0.82 -5.85 21.02
N LEU A 162 0.05 -5.13 20.30
CA LEU A 162 -0.01 -3.68 20.10
C LEU A 162 -0.14 -3.39 18.59
N GLY A 163 -1.29 -2.89 18.20
CA GLY A 163 -1.54 -2.52 16.79
C GLY A 163 -0.60 -1.40 16.32
N ALA A 164 -0.31 -1.38 15.02
CA ALA A 164 0.59 -0.40 14.40
C ALA A 164 0.09 1.06 14.48
N CYS A 165 -1.09 1.31 15.07
CA CYS A 165 -1.78 2.60 15.11
C CYS A 165 -2.33 2.94 16.50
N SER A 166 -1.75 2.42 17.55
CA SER A 166 -2.05 2.84 18.93
C SER A 166 -1.44 4.19 19.28
#